data_21f2dc438050d7849c689ebed40aff5c
#
_entry.id   21f2dc438050d7849c689ebed40aff5c
#
_cell.length_a   1.000
_cell.length_b   1.000
_cell.length_c   1.000
_cell.angle_alpha   90.00
_cell.angle_beta   90.00
_cell.angle_gamma   90.00
#
_symmetry.space_group_name_H-M   'P 1'
#
loop_
_entity.id
_entity.type
_entity.pdbx_description
1 polymer ?
#
loop_
_entity_poly.entity_id
_entity_poly.type
_entity_poly.pdbx_seq_one_letter_code
_entity_poly.pdbx_strand_id
1 'polypeptide(L)'
;MKLGLMTAAFSRLTLDQVASWSAANGYEMLEIACWPRGSGERRRYSGVSHIDAERLDAGRVRDVLEGKGLEISSLAYYPNNLHPDPALRRAANTHLKRVVDAAATLGVPTVGTFVGRDKTKSVPESFREFRKVWPGLVSYAESKGVRIAIENCPMIFSWDEWPGGTNLASTPAAWDEMFSIVPSASFGLNLDPSHLVWLMIDYERAVRDYAPKIFHVHAKDMEIDRDGLYRNGTISLGMGWQIPRLPGLGQVDWGRFLGALYRAGYDGVVSVEHEDRSFEKTQELVERGFLIARDALRPYLH
;
A
#
# COMPACT_ATOMS: atom_id res chain seq x y z
N MET A 1 15.45 -7.23 7.41
CA MET A 1 14.41 -6.62 6.54
C MET A 1 15.00 -6.36 5.15
N LYS A 2 14.25 -6.58 4.05
CA LYS A 2 14.67 -6.37 2.67
C LYS A 2 14.15 -5.05 2.11
N LEU A 3 14.93 -4.39 1.26
CA LEU A 3 14.49 -3.19 0.57
C LEU A 3 13.69 -3.55 -0.67
N GLY A 4 12.46 -3.04 -0.76
CA GLY A 4 11.57 -3.23 -1.89
C GLY A 4 11.11 -1.91 -2.50
N LEU A 5 10.39 -2.01 -3.61
CA LEU A 5 9.66 -0.89 -4.20
C LEU A 5 8.33 -1.33 -4.80
N MET A 6 7.34 -0.42 -4.77
CA MET A 6 6.08 -0.56 -5.49
C MET A 6 6.25 -0.13 -6.94
N THR A 7 5.91 -1.01 -7.87
CA THR A 7 6.19 -0.80 -9.30
C THR A 7 5.28 0.23 -9.97
N ALA A 8 4.17 0.64 -9.34
CA ALA A 8 3.16 1.51 -9.94
C ALA A 8 3.70 2.87 -10.43
N ALA A 9 4.73 3.42 -9.78
CA ALA A 9 5.35 4.67 -10.20
C ALA A 9 6.07 4.57 -11.56
N PHE A 10 6.51 3.38 -11.95
CA PHE A 10 7.12 3.10 -13.25
C PHE A 10 6.07 2.86 -14.36
N SER A 11 5.08 3.71 -14.45
CA SER A 11 3.91 3.54 -15.33
C SER A 11 4.22 3.41 -16.85
N ARG A 12 5.43 3.75 -17.26
CA ARG A 12 5.88 3.72 -18.66
C ARG A 12 6.78 2.53 -18.98
N LEU A 13 7.24 1.81 -17.97
CA LEU A 13 8.15 0.68 -18.13
C LEU A 13 7.38 -0.65 -18.14
N THR A 14 7.99 -1.65 -18.79
CA THR A 14 7.53 -3.05 -18.65
C THR A 14 8.05 -3.66 -17.35
N LEU A 15 7.50 -4.80 -16.92
CA LEU A 15 8.00 -5.52 -15.74
C LEU A 15 9.49 -5.84 -15.84
N ASP A 16 9.97 -6.27 -17.02
CA ASP A 16 11.39 -6.59 -17.23
C ASP A 16 12.29 -5.36 -17.07
N GLN A 17 11.87 -4.20 -17.60
CA GLN A 17 12.61 -2.94 -17.45
C GLN A 17 12.63 -2.50 -15.97
N VAL A 18 11.50 -2.57 -15.27
CA VAL A 18 11.44 -2.28 -13.83
C VAL A 18 12.33 -3.21 -13.04
N ALA A 19 12.26 -4.52 -13.29
CA ALA A 19 13.10 -5.50 -12.62
C ALA A 19 14.60 -5.28 -12.88
N SER A 20 14.97 -5.01 -14.12
CA SER A 20 16.36 -4.73 -14.49
C SER A 20 16.88 -3.48 -13.77
N TRP A 21 16.10 -2.41 -13.77
CA TRP A 21 16.46 -1.17 -13.07
C TRP A 21 16.56 -1.39 -11.56
N SER A 22 15.62 -2.09 -10.96
CA SER A 22 15.58 -2.35 -9.51
C SER A 22 16.79 -3.16 -9.04
N ALA A 23 17.11 -4.25 -9.73
CA ALA A 23 18.27 -5.08 -9.43
C ALA A 23 19.59 -4.30 -9.56
N ALA A 24 19.75 -3.52 -10.63
CA ALA A 24 20.94 -2.69 -10.86
C ALA A 24 21.11 -1.60 -9.77
N ASN A 25 20.05 -1.21 -9.10
CA ASN A 25 20.05 -0.16 -8.08
C ASN A 25 19.93 -0.68 -6.64
N GLY A 26 20.11 -1.98 -6.42
CA GLY A 26 20.20 -2.58 -5.09
C GLY A 26 18.87 -2.76 -4.37
N TYR A 27 17.76 -2.79 -5.08
CA TYR A 27 16.48 -3.27 -4.58
C TYR A 27 16.46 -4.81 -4.59
N GLU A 28 15.78 -5.40 -3.64
CA GLU A 28 15.76 -6.87 -3.40
C GLU A 28 14.38 -7.46 -3.65
N MET A 29 13.32 -6.64 -3.49
CA MET A 29 11.93 -7.08 -3.63
C MET A 29 11.10 -6.11 -4.45
N LEU A 30 10.06 -6.65 -5.12
CA LEU A 30 9.08 -5.86 -5.84
C LEU A 30 7.68 -6.09 -5.27
N GLU A 31 6.98 -5.02 -4.97
CA GLU A 31 5.53 -5.01 -4.87
C GLU A 31 4.95 -4.68 -6.24
N ILE A 32 4.30 -5.65 -6.88
CA ILE A 32 3.96 -5.55 -8.30
C ILE A 32 2.52 -5.08 -8.49
N ALA A 33 2.35 -3.99 -9.23
CA ALA A 33 1.05 -3.43 -9.58
C ALA A 33 0.23 -4.34 -10.49
N CYS A 34 -1.03 -4.62 -10.10
CA CYS A 34 -1.94 -5.57 -10.75
C CYS A 34 -3.35 -4.98 -10.97
N TRP A 35 -3.46 -3.71 -11.41
CA TRP A 35 -4.76 -3.14 -11.74
C TRP A 35 -5.38 -3.77 -12.99
N PRO A 36 -6.74 -3.77 -13.13
CA PRO A 36 -7.40 -4.22 -14.34
C PRO A 36 -6.92 -3.44 -15.56
N ARG A 37 -6.58 -4.13 -16.65
CA ARG A 37 -6.23 -3.45 -17.90
C ARG A 37 -7.44 -2.73 -18.49
N GLY A 38 -7.25 -1.50 -18.96
CA GLY A 38 -8.32 -0.73 -19.61
C GLY A 38 -9.33 -0.10 -18.66
N SER A 39 -9.14 -0.15 -17.34
CA SER A 39 -9.93 0.64 -16.41
C SER A 39 -9.71 2.13 -16.71
N GLY A 40 -10.73 2.82 -17.23
CA GLY A 40 -10.61 4.13 -17.88
C GLY A 40 -10.25 5.31 -16.98
N GLU A 41 -10.15 5.15 -15.69
CA GLU A 41 -9.74 6.20 -14.76
C GLU A 41 -8.32 5.96 -14.23
N ARG A 42 -7.35 6.54 -14.92
CA ARG A 42 -5.98 6.65 -14.40
C ARG A 42 -5.93 7.83 -13.41
N ARG A 43 -6.15 7.56 -12.15
CA ARG A 43 -5.75 8.50 -11.10
C ARG A 43 -4.30 8.21 -10.70
N ARG A 44 -3.35 8.99 -11.23
CA ARG A 44 -1.89 8.86 -10.96
C ARG A 44 -1.40 7.42 -11.17
N TYR A 45 -1.18 6.69 -10.07
CA TYR A 45 -0.63 5.33 -10.08
C TYR A 45 -1.69 4.24 -10.21
N SER A 46 -2.97 4.54 -9.96
CA SER A 46 -4.05 3.58 -10.20
C SER A 46 -4.22 3.33 -11.71
N GLY A 47 -4.43 2.06 -12.08
CA GLY A 47 -4.54 1.64 -13.47
C GLY A 47 -3.22 1.21 -14.12
N VAL A 48 -2.08 1.28 -13.41
CA VAL A 48 -0.84 0.63 -13.82
C VAL A 48 -0.94 -0.86 -13.57
N SER A 49 -0.51 -1.68 -14.52
CA SER A 49 -0.47 -3.12 -14.36
C SER A 49 0.80 -3.67 -14.99
N HIS A 50 1.67 -4.22 -14.18
CA HIS A 50 2.87 -4.93 -14.61
C HIS A 50 2.64 -6.45 -14.69
N ILE A 51 1.63 -6.96 -13.95
CA ILE A 51 1.11 -8.32 -14.07
C ILE A 51 -0.38 -8.25 -14.38
N ASP A 52 -0.81 -8.93 -15.45
CA ASP A 52 -2.21 -9.10 -15.78
C ASP A 52 -2.76 -10.31 -15.00
N ALA A 53 -3.50 -10.03 -13.92
CA ALA A 53 -4.07 -11.08 -13.08
C ALA A 53 -5.18 -11.91 -13.78
N GLU A 54 -5.74 -11.42 -14.89
CA GLU A 54 -6.74 -12.16 -15.67
C GLU A 54 -6.10 -13.11 -16.69
N ARG A 55 -4.88 -12.79 -17.15
CA ARG A 55 -4.14 -13.54 -18.17
C ARG A 55 -2.70 -13.73 -17.74
N LEU A 56 -2.53 -14.32 -16.54
CA LEU A 56 -1.23 -14.50 -15.93
C LEU A 56 -0.36 -15.47 -16.76
N ASP A 57 0.79 -15.01 -17.18
CA ASP A 57 1.91 -15.82 -17.64
C ASP A 57 2.93 -15.96 -16.51
N ALA A 58 2.72 -16.95 -15.66
CA ALA A 58 3.55 -17.17 -14.47
C ALA A 58 4.99 -17.58 -14.83
N GLY A 59 5.18 -18.30 -15.95
CA GLY A 59 6.50 -18.66 -16.46
C GLY A 59 7.31 -17.41 -16.76
N ARG A 60 6.77 -16.54 -17.60
CA ARG A 60 7.41 -15.27 -17.97
C ARG A 60 7.72 -14.38 -16.76
N VAL A 61 6.81 -14.30 -15.77
CA VAL A 61 7.05 -13.50 -14.56
C VAL A 61 8.25 -14.04 -13.80
N ARG A 62 8.34 -15.36 -13.61
CA ARG A 62 9.48 -16.00 -12.94
C ARG A 62 10.78 -15.76 -13.71
N ASP A 63 10.79 -15.99 -15.02
CA ASP A 63 11.97 -15.82 -15.88
C ASP A 63 12.52 -14.39 -15.78
N VAL A 64 11.63 -13.38 -15.72
CA VAL A 64 12.03 -11.97 -15.58
C VAL A 64 12.73 -11.68 -14.25
N LEU A 65 12.35 -12.34 -13.16
CA LEU A 65 12.84 -12.03 -11.81
C LEU A 65 14.01 -12.93 -11.39
N GLU A 66 13.97 -14.23 -11.72
CA GLU A 66 14.95 -15.22 -11.27
C GLU A 66 16.38 -14.86 -11.70
N GLY A 67 16.56 -14.45 -12.96
CA GLY A 67 17.88 -14.03 -13.47
C GLY A 67 18.42 -12.72 -12.88
N LYS A 68 17.64 -12.03 -12.02
CA LYS A 68 17.99 -10.74 -11.43
C LYS A 68 18.13 -10.78 -9.91
N GLY A 69 17.86 -11.92 -9.28
CA GLY A 69 17.91 -12.07 -7.82
C GLY A 69 16.82 -11.27 -7.09
N LEU A 70 15.70 -10.98 -7.76
CA LEU A 70 14.58 -10.25 -7.19
C LEU A 70 13.47 -11.20 -6.73
N GLU A 71 12.86 -10.89 -5.59
CA GLU A 71 11.68 -11.56 -5.08
C GLU A 71 10.43 -10.67 -5.20
N ILE A 72 9.24 -11.29 -5.22
CA ILE A 72 7.98 -10.54 -5.13
C ILE A 72 7.54 -10.50 -3.67
N SER A 73 7.40 -9.29 -3.11
CA SER A 73 6.91 -9.10 -1.74
C SER A 73 5.40 -9.17 -1.64
N SER A 74 4.71 -8.62 -2.63
CA SER A 74 3.26 -8.51 -2.66
C SER A 74 2.78 -8.26 -4.09
N LEU A 75 1.54 -8.66 -4.40
CA LEU A 75 0.79 -8.15 -5.53
C LEU A 75 -0.12 -7.02 -5.06
N ALA A 76 -0.07 -5.88 -5.75
CA ALA A 76 -0.71 -4.63 -5.34
C ALA A 76 -1.96 -4.32 -6.16
N TYR A 77 -3.10 -4.24 -5.49
CA TYR A 77 -4.36 -3.74 -6.06
C TYR A 77 -5.17 -3.02 -4.98
N TYR A 78 -5.23 -1.70 -5.05
CA TYR A 78 -5.80 -0.84 -4.00
C TYR A 78 -7.12 -0.15 -4.44
N PRO A 79 -8.21 -0.90 -4.65
CA PRO A 79 -9.51 -0.36 -4.98
C PRO A 79 -10.31 -0.01 -3.72
N ASN A 80 -11.44 0.68 -3.91
CA ASN A 80 -12.47 0.77 -2.87
C ASN A 80 -13.31 -0.52 -2.85
N ASN A 81 -12.97 -1.51 -2.03
CA ASN A 81 -13.67 -2.79 -1.92
C ASN A 81 -15.07 -2.68 -1.26
N LEU A 82 -15.39 -1.54 -0.63
CA LEU A 82 -16.70 -1.22 -0.09
C LEU A 82 -17.38 -0.08 -0.86
N HIS A 83 -17.07 0.05 -2.16
CA HIS A 83 -17.61 1.11 -3.00
C HIS A 83 -19.15 1.18 -2.89
N PRO A 84 -19.76 2.39 -2.77
CA PRO A 84 -21.21 2.54 -2.64
C PRO A 84 -21.99 1.98 -3.85
N ASP A 85 -21.45 2.14 -5.06
CA ASP A 85 -22.01 1.50 -6.25
C ASP A 85 -21.78 -0.02 -6.20
N PRO A 86 -22.87 -0.83 -6.23
CA PRO A 86 -22.74 -2.28 -6.13
C PRO A 86 -22.04 -2.93 -7.34
N ALA A 87 -22.09 -2.33 -8.54
CA ALA A 87 -21.42 -2.87 -9.71
C ALA A 87 -19.91 -2.66 -9.61
N LEU A 88 -19.47 -1.46 -9.23
CA LEU A 88 -18.06 -1.14 -9.01
C LEU A 88 -17.49 -1.96 -7.84
N ARG A 89 -18.25 -2.11 -6.76
CA ARG A 89 -17.87 -2.97 -5.63
C ARG A 89 -17.68 -4.42 -6.06
N ARG A 90 -18.61 -4.99 -6.83
CA ARG A 90 -18.48 -6.37 -7.35
C ARG A 90 -17.27 -6.50 -8.27
N ALA A 91 -17.06 -5.54 -9.17
CA ALA A 91 -15.89 -5.55 -10.06
C ALA A 91 -14.58 -5.53 -9.27
N ALA A 92 -14.45 -4.64 -8.28
CA ALA A 92 -13.30 -4.55 -7.40
C ALA A 92 -13.03 -5.87 -6.65
N ASN A 93 -14.05 -6.43 -6.00
CA ASN A 93 -13.91 -7.66 -5.22
C ASN A 93 -13.62 -8.88 -6.12
N THR A 94 -14.18 -8.92 -7.33
CA THR A 94 -13.89 -9.98 -8.30
C THR A 94 -12.44 -9.90 -8.77
N HIS A 95 -11.96 -8.71 -9.09
CA HIS A 95 -10.57 -8.56 -9.51
C HIS A 95 -9.59 -8.81 -8.35
N LEU A 96 -9.92 -8.41 -7.13
CA LEU A 96 -9.10 -8.74 -5.94
C LEU A 96 -8.91 -10.26 -5.79
N LYS A 97 -9.97 -11.06 -6.00
CA LYS A 97 -9.86 -12.53 -5.99
C LYS A 97 -8.94 -13.04 -7.09
N ARG A 98 -8.96 -12.45 -8.29
CA ARG A 98 -8.02 -12.80 -9.37
C ARG A 98 -6.57 -12.49 -9.01
N VAL A 99 -6.34 -11.35 -8.32
CA VAL A 99 -5.00 -11.01 -7.80
C VAL A 99 -4.55 -12.01 -6.73
N VAL A 100 -5.45 -12.47 -5.87
CA VAL A 100 -5.17 -13.56 -4.91
C VAL A 100 -4.82 -14.87 -5.64
N ASP A 101 -5.56 -15.25 -6.68
CA ASP A 101 -5.25 -16.46 -7.48
C ASP A 101 -3.89 -16.32 -8.17
N ALA A 102 -3.58 -15.14 -8.70
CA ALA A 102 -2.28 -14.85 -9.31
C ALA A 102 -1.14 -14.94 -8.27
N ALA A 103 -1.34 -14.40 -7.07
CA ALA A 103 -0.38 -14.49 -5.97
C ALA A 103 -0.12 -15.95 -5.59
N ALA A 104 -1.17 -16.75 -5.40
CA ALA A 104 -1.04 -18.18 -5.12
C ALA A 104 -0.27 -18.93 -6.22
N THR A 105 -0.57 -18.65 -7.49
CA THR A 105 0.12 -19.28 -8.64
C THR A 105 1.60 -18.91 -8.72
N LEU A 106 1.95 -17.70 -8.33
CA LEU A 106 3.34 -17.20 -8.31
C LEU A 106 4.09 -17.59 -7.03
N GLY A 107 3.41 -18.13 -6.01
CA GLY A 107 3.99 -18.37 -4.70
C GLY A 107 4.21 -17.10 -3.88
N VAL A 108 3.51 -16.01 -4.20
CA VAL A 108 3.60 -14.73 -3.49
C VAL A 108 2.71 -14.77 -2.25
N PRO A 109 3.27 -14.53 -1.05
CA PRO A 109 2.53 -14.78 0.19
C PRO A 109 1.49 -13.71 0.53
N THR A 110 1.53 -12.54 -0.12
CA THR A 110 0.76 -11.36 0.32
C THR A 110 0.14 -10.62 -0.87
N VAL A 111 -1.07 -10.13 -0.67
CA VAL A 111 -1.76 -9.18 -1.57
C VAL A 111 -2.04 -7.90 -0.79
N GLY A 112 -1.55 -6.76 -1.31
CA GLY A 112 -1.80 -5.43 -0.77
C GLY A 112 -3.09 -4.84 -1.33
N THR A 113 -3.95 -4.28 -0.45
CA THR A 113 -5.22 -3.68 -0.88
C THR A 113 -5.77 -2.66 0.14
N PHE A 114 -6.85 -1.94 -0.21
CA PHE A 114 -7.63 -1.14 0.72
C PHE A 114 -8.88 -1.89 1.20
N VAL A 115 -9.35 -1.56 2.41
CA VAL A 115 -10.68 -1.99 2.86
C VAL A 115 -11.77 -1.33 2.02
N GLY A 116 -11.60 -0.05 1.75
CA GLY A 116 -12.61 0.76 1.12
C GLY A 116 -13.64 1.35 2.11
N ARG A 117 -14.44 2.30 1.63
CA ARG A 117 -15.52 2.94 2.40
C ARG A 117 -16.45 3.73 1.47
N ASP A 118 -17.71 3.82 1.85
CA ASP A 118 -18.63 4.86 1.41
C ASP A 118 -18.42 6.10 2.31
N LYS A 119 -17.79 7.15 1.78
CA LYS A 119 -17.46 8.37 2.52
C LYS A 119 -18.68 9.12 3.08
N THR A 120 -19.88 8.85 2.53
CA THR A 120 -21.12 9.49 2.99
C THR A 120 -21.72 8.80 4.21
N LYS A 121 -21.22 7.63 4.59
CA LYS A 121 -21.69 6.85 5.73
C LYS A 121 -20.84 7.08 6.97
N SER A 122 -21.45 6.98 8.12
CA SER A 122 -20.75 6.95 9.41
C SER A 122 -19.81 5.74 9.52
N VAL A 123 -18.86 5.79 10.44
CA VAL A 123 -17.95 4.67 10.71
C VAL A 123 -18.72 3.40 11.12
N PRO A 124 -19.70 3.44 12.06
CA PRO A 124 -20.50 2.25 12.40
C PRO A 124 -21.27 1.66 11.21
N GLU A 125 -21.78 2.50 10.30
CA GLU A 125 -22.45 2.02 9.09
C GLU A 125 -21.47 1.37 8.10
N SER A 126 -20.28 1.92 7.99
CA SER A 126 -19.22 1.34 7.18
C SER A 126 -18.78 -0.03 7.71
N PHE A 127 -18.74 -0.22 9.05
CA PHE A 127 -18.48 -1.53 9.63
C PHE A 127 -19.62 -2.52 9.42
N ARG A 128 -20.88 -2.09 9.29
CA ARG A 128 -21.98 -2.99 8.87
C ARG A 128 -21.75 -3.55 7.47
N GLU A 129 -21.25 -2.73 6.53
CA GLU A 129 -20.88 -3.20 5.18
C GLU A 129 -19.62 -4.07 5.20
N PHE A 130 -18.64 -3.73 6.02
CA PHE A 130 -17.43 -4.54 6.22
C PHE A 130 -17.76 -5.97 6.63
N ARG A 131 -18.66 -6.15 7.61
CA ARG A 131 -19.13 -7.48 8.09
C ARG A 131 -19.76 -8.33 6.99
N LYS A 132 -20.35 -7.72 5.97
CA LYS A 132 -20.98 -8.45 4.85
C LYS A 132 -19.98 -8.90 3.80
N VAL A 133 -18.89 -8.17 3.60
CA VAL A 133 -17.98 -8.34 2.47
C VAL A 133 -16.68 -9.01 2.87
N TRP A 134 -16.03 -8.50 3.91
CA TRP A 134 -14.64 -8.84 4.23
C TRP A 134 -14.41 -10.26 4.73
N PRO A 135 -15.29 -10.87 5.56
CA PRO A 135 -15.12 -12.26 5.94
C PRO A 135 -14.98 -13.20 4.74
N GLY A 136 -15.79 -12.98 3.70
CA GLY A 136 -15.74 -13.79 2.47
C GLY A 136 -14.50 -13.57 1.62
N LEU A 137 -13.95 -12.34 1.59
CA LEU A 137 -12.71 -12.04 0.87
C LEU A 137 -11.49 -12.65 1.58
N VAL A 138 -11.44 -12.54 2.91
CA VAL A 138 -10.33 -13.10 3.70
C VAL A 138 -10.36 -14.63 3.66
N SER A 139 -11.53 -15.26 3.86
CA SER A 139 -11.67 -16.72 3.75
C SER A 139 -11.25 -17.23 2.38
N TYR A 140 -11.55 -16.49 1.30
CA TYR A 140 -11.07 -16.83 -0.03
C TYR A 140 -9.55 -16.82 -0.11
N ALA A 141 -8.89 -15.76 0.39
CA ALA A 141 -7.44 -15.66 0.40
C ALA A 141 -6.79 -16.76 1.24
N GLU A 142 -7.35 -17.07 2.43
CA GLU A 142 -6.91 -18.19 3.27
C GLU A 142 -6.96 -19.52 2.53
N SER A 143 -8.04 -19.79 1.79
CA SER A 143 -8.19 -21.02 1.01
C SER A 143 -7.12 -21.20 -0.07
N LYS A 144 -6.45 -20.10 -0.44
CA LYS A 144 -5.35 -20.05 -1.41
C LYS A 144 -3.96 -19.98 -0.77
N GLY A 145 -3.88 -19.93 0.57
CA GLY A 145 -2.61 -19.75 1.29
C GLY A 145 -2.03 -18.34 1.16
N VAL A 146 -2.86 -17.36 0.82
CA VAL A 146 -2.45 -15.96 0.61
C VAL A 146 -2.94 -15.08 1.75
N ARG A 147 -2.09 -14.16 2.23
CA ARG A 147 -2.44 -13.15 3.23
C ARG A 147 -2.92 -11.87 2.55
N ILE A 148 -3.85 -11.17 3.19
CA ILE A 148 -4.27 -9.84 2.77
C ILE A 148 -3.66 -8.80 3.72
N ALA A 149 -2.92 -7.86 3.16
CA ALA A 149 -2.31 -6.73 3.86
C ALA A 149 -3.05 -5.43 3.50
N ILE A 150 -3.73 -4.84 4.49
CA ILE A 150 -4.51 -3.62 4.31
C ILE A 150 -3.63 -2.40 4.56
N GLU A 151 -3.56 -1.51 3.58
CA GLU A 151 -2.90 -0.23 3.78
C GLU A 151 -3.78 0.75 4.57
N ASN A 152 -3.14 1.48 5.47
CA ASN A 152 -3.79 2.42 6.39
C ASN A 152 -4.01 3.83 5.82
N CYS A 153 -3.91 4.01 4.51
CA CYS A 153 -4.23 5.28 3.85
C CYS A 153 -5.71 5.65 4.04
N PRO A 154 -6.05 6.84 4.57
CA PRO A 154 -7.45 7.27 4.69
C PRO A 154 -8.12 7.55 3.34
N MET A 155 -7.34 7.71 2.25
CA MET A 155 -7.82 8.07 0.91
C MET A 155 -8.59 9.39 0.90
N ILE A 156 -7.94 10.45 1.42
CA ILE A 156 -8.44 11.82 1.42
C ILE A 156 -7.45 12.69 0.62
N PHE A 157 -7.78 12.96 -0.65
CA PHE A 157 -6.93 13.71 -1.57
C PHE A 157 -7.65 14.88 -2.25
N SER A 158 -8.93 15.08 -1.95
CA SER A 158 -9.73 16.18 -2.45
C SER A 158 -10.80 16.58 -1.43
N TRP A 159 -11.31 17.80 -1.57
CA TRP A 159 -12.43 18.30 -0.75
C TRP A 159 -13.72 17.47 -0.90
N ASP A 160 -13.85 16.74 -2.00
CA ASP A 160 -15.01 15.88 -2.27
C ASP A 160 -15.03 14.61 -1.40
N GLU A 161 -13.92 14.28 -0.75
CA GLU A 161 -13.79 13.10 0.12
C GLU A 161 -14.09 13.40 1.59
N TRP A 162 -14.41 14.63 1.91
CA TRP A 162 -14.98 14.97 3.20
C TRP A 162 -16.37 14.32 3.37
N PRO A 163 -16.77 13.77 4.56
CA PRO A 163 -16.05 13.91 5.85
C PRO A 163 -15.16 12.72 6.22
N GLY A 164 -14.91 11.74 5.40
CA GLY A 164 -14.25 10.59 5.95
C GLY A 164 -13.33 9.78 5.05
N GLY A 165 -13.07 10.23 3.83
CA GLY A 165 -12.27 9.48 2.87
C GLY A 165 -12.91 8.18 2.38
N THR A 166 -12.21 7.46 1.52
CA THR A 166 -12.73 6.25 0.87
C THR A 166 -12.09 4.96 1.36
N ASN A 167 -11.34 5.00 2.48
CA ASN A 167 -10.83 3.81 3.14
C ASN A 167 -11.11 3.85 4.66
N LEU A 168 -11.65 2.76 5.19
CA LEU A 168 -12.05 2.63 6.59
C LEU A 168 -10.87 2.38 7.52
N ALA A 169 -9.82 1.70 7.04
CA ALA A 169 -8.72 1.15 7.83
C ALA A 169 -7.64 2.16 8.24
N SER A 170 -7.99 3.39 8.58
CA SER A 170 -7.02 4.48 8.75
C SER A 170 -6.53 4.72 10.20
N THR A 171 -7.10 4.04 11.18
CA THR A 171 -6.77 4.26 12.61
C THR A 171 -6.70 2.97 13.41
N PRO A 172 -5.94 2.95 14.53
CA PRO A 172 -5.90 1.81 15.44
C PRO A 172 -7.28 1.32 15.89
N ALA A 173 -8.19 2.23 16.24
CA ALA A 173 -9.56 1.85 16.62
C ALA A 173 -10.32 1.13 15.49
N ALA A 174 -10.09 1.52 14.23
CA ALA A 174 -10.67 0.82 13.09
C ALA A 174 -10.01 -0.55 12.88
N TRP A 175 -8.70 -0.68 13.10
CA TRP A 175 -8.00 -1.96 13.00
C TRP A 175 -8.47 -2.95 14.06
N ASP A 176 -8.67 -2.51 15.32
CA ASP A 176 -9.22 -3.34 16.40
C ASP A 176 -10.59 -3.91 16.02
N GLU A 177 -11.49 -3.08 15.51
CA GLU A 177 -12.81 -3.52 15.08
C GLU A 177 -12.71 -4.47 13.86
N MET A 178 -11.86 -4.18 12.89
CA MET A 178 -11.63 -5.05 11.73
C MET A 178 -11.14 -6.44 12.13
N PHE A 179 -10.13 -6.51 13.01
CA PHE A 179 -9.56 -7.78 13.46
C PHE A 179 -10.49 -8.53 14.43
N SER A 180 -11.35 -7.83 15.16
CA SER A 180 -12.43 -8.43 15.96
C SER A 180 -13.48 -9.10 15.07
N ILE A 181 -13.85 -8.46 13.95
CA ILE A 181 -14.84 -9.01 12.99
C ILE A 181 -14.26 -10.17 12.19
N VAL A 182 -12.98 -10.06 11.80
CA VAL A 182 -12.26 -11.06 11.00
C VAL A 182 -10.99 -11.48 11.75
N PRO A 183 -11.10 -12.39 12.74
CA PRO A 183 -9.97 -12.81 13.58
C PRO A 183 -9.08 -13.84 12.85
N SER A 184 -8.63 -13.51 11.65
CA SER A 184 -7.82 -14.37 10.79
C SER A 184 -6.33 -14.09 10.94
N ALA A 185 -5.50 -15.14 10.85
CA ALA A 185 -4.05 -15.02 10.75
C ALA A 185 -3.60 -14.55 9.35
N SER A 186 -4.48 -14.60 8.36
CA SER A 186 -4.21 -14.15 6.98
C SER A 186 -4.73 -12.73 6.71
N PHE A 187 -5.18 -12.01 7.73
CA PHE A 187 -5.66 -10.63 7.62
C PHE A 187 -4.85 -9.70 8.52
N GLY A 188 -4.18 -8.73 7.93
CA GLY A 188 -3.25 -7.83 8.62
C GLY A 188 -3.05 -6.51 7.88
N LEU A 189 -1.94 -5.85 8.18
CA LEU A 189 -1.64 -4.49 7.71
C LEU A 189 -0.49 -4.51 6.69
N ASN A 190 -0.61 -3.64 5.70
CA ASN A 190 0.49 -3.01 5.01
C ASN A 190 0.68 -1.65 5.68
N LEU A 191 1.62 -1.56 6.63
CA LEU A 191 1.75 -0.38 7.49
C LEU A 191 2.54 0.71 6.78
N ASP A 192 1.91 1.87 6.62
CA ASP A 192 2.53 3.09 6.10
C ASP A 192 2.61 4.16 7.21
N PRO A 193 3.82 4.52 7.68
CA PRO A 193 3.98 5.52 8.73
C PRO A 193 3.59 6.94 8.28
N SER A 194 3.66 7.25 6.98
CA SER A 194 3.39 8.58 6.47
C SER A 194 1.95 9.04 6.76
N HIS A 195 1.00 8.12 6.66
CA HIS A 195 -0.40 8.40 6.98
C HIS A 195 -0.61 8.64 8.47
N LEU A 196 0.17 7.98 9.33
CA LEU A 196 0.10 8.16 10.77
C LEU A 196 0.68 9.52 11.20
N VAL A 197 1.70 10.02 10.50
CA VAL A 197 2.30 11.35 10.76
C VAL A 197 1.24 12.47 10.68
N TRP A 198 0.52 12.57 9.56
CA TRP A 198 -0.45 13.67 9.42
C TRP A 198 -1.77 13.42 10.16
N LEU A 199 -2.07 12.18 10.54
CA LEU A 199 -3.16 11.86 11.46
C LEU A 199 -2.76 12.03 12.94
N MET A 200 -1.52 12.44 13.21
CA MET A 200 -0.95 12.59 14.56
C MET A 200 -1.02 11.30 15.39
N ILE A 201 -0.89 10.14 14.75
CA ILE A 201 -0.87 8.83 15.38
C ILE A 201 0.59 8.39 15.56
N ASP A 202 0.94 7.92 16.75
CA ASP A 202 2.28 7.39 17.06
C ASP A 202 2.51 6.08 16.31
N TYR A 203 3.33 6.14 15.25
CA TYR A 203 3.63 4.98 14.40
C TYR A 203 4.53 3.95 15.11
N GLU A 204 5.37 4.35 16.07
CA GLU A 204 6.16 3.39 16.86
C GLU A 204 5.26 2.59 17.79
N ARG A 205 4.25 3.23 18.39
CA ARG A 205 3.23 2.56 19.17
C ARG A 205 2.40 1.62 18.29
N ALA A 206 2.00 2.07 17.10
CA ALA A 206 1.30 1.23 16.14
C ALA A 206 2.09 -0.05 15.80
N VAL A 207 3.41 0.07 15.57
CA VAL A 207 4.28 -1.09 15.37
C VAL A 207 4.24 -2.04 16.57
N ARG A 208 4.39 -1.52 17.80
CA ARG A 208 4.38 -2.36 19.01
C ARG A 208 3.06 -3.08 19.23
N ASP A 209 1.94 -2.35 19.06
CA ASP A 209 0.61 -2.85 19.39
C ASP A 209 0.11 -3.85 18.33
N TYR A 210 0.55 -3.70 17.05
CA TYR A 210 0.08 -4.50 15.92
C TYR A 210 1.15 -5.37 15.25
N ALA A 211 2.32 -5.57 15.88
CA ALA A 211 3.43 -6.34 15.30
C ALA A 211 3.02 -7.67 14.63
N PRO A 212 2.18 -8.54 15.25
CA PRO A 212 1.78 -9.81 14.64
C PRO A 212 0.87 -9.66 13.41
N LYS A 213 0.35 -8.45 13.19
CA LYS A 213 -0.54 -8.12 12.09
C LYS A 213 0.15 -7.33 10.96
N ILE A 214 1.40 -6.94 11.11
CA ILE A 214 2.15 -6.24 10.07
C ILE A 214 2.74 -7.27 9.11
N PHE A 215 2.19 -7.37 7.92
CA PHE A 215 2.63 -8.33 6.89
C PHE A 215 3.50 -7.70 5.81
N HIS A 216 3.35 -6.39 5.64
CA HIS A 216 4.05 -5.59 4.66
C HIS A 216 4.23 -4.17 5.20
N VAL A 217 5.21 -3.43 4.69
CA VAL A 217 5.45 -2.05 5.09
C VAL A 217 5.65 -1.19 3.85
N HIS A 218 4.87 -0.13 3.72
CA HIS A 218 5.15 0.94 2.78
C HIS A 218 6.12 1.95 3.38
N ALA A 219 7.12 2.31 2.61
CA ALA A 219 8.05 3.39 2.91
C ALA A 219 7.71 4.60 2.04
N LYS A 220 6.80 5.39 2.56
CA LYS A 220 6.43 6.73 2.10
C LYS A 220 6.63 7.70 3.23
N ASP A 221 6.99 8.93 2.93
CA ASP A 221 7.15 9.97 3.92
C ASP A 221 6.07 11.05 3.78
N MET A 222 5.99 11.93 4.75
CA MET A 222 4.98 12.98 4.81
C MET A 222 5.58 14.27 5.34
N GLU A 223 5.45 15.34 4.58
CA GLU A 223 5.74 16.69 5.02
C GLU A 223 4.44 17.38 5.49
N ILE A 224 4.50 18.04 6.63
CA ILE A 224 3.43 18.90 7.13
C ILE A 224 3.79 20.35 6.78
N ASP A 225 3.10 20.89 5.78
CA ASP A 225 3.18 22.31 5.46
C ASP A 225 2.57 23.13 6.62
N ARG A 226 3.42 23.82 7.36
CA ARG A 226 3.01 24.59 8.55
C ARG A 226 2.13 25.78 8.21
N ASP A 227 2.36 26.44 7.08
CA ASP A 227 1.55 27.55 6.63
C ASP A 227 0.19 27.08 6.13
N GLY A 228 0.17 25.97 5.40
CA GLY A 228 -1.08 25.31 4.99
C GLY A 228 -1.89 24.84 6.19
N LEU A 229 -1.26 24.24 7.20
CA LEU A 229 -1.91 23.84 8.44
C LEU A 229 -2.48 25.03 9.22
N TYR A 230 -1.71 26.13 9.33
CA TYR A 230 -2.19 27.37 9.96
C TYR A 230 -3.45 27.92 9.26
N ARG A 231 -3.50 27.87 7.93
CA ARG A 231 -4.63 28.38 7.15
C ARG A 231 -5.88 27.52 7.19
N ASN A 232 -5.69 26.20 7.13
CA ASN A 232 -6.80 25.26 6.91
C ASN A 232 -7.19 24.48 8.18
N GLY A 233 -6.30 24.37 9.16
CA GLY A 233 -6.51 23.61 10.38
C GLY A 233 -6.65 22.10 10.14
N THR A 234 -6.74 21.34 11.22
CA THR A 234 -6.85 19.88 11.17
C THR A 234 -8.21 19.39 10.66
N ILE A 235 -9.27 20.23 10.76
CA ILE A 235 -10.62 19.88 10.27
C ILE A 235 -10.64 19.72 8.74
N SER A 236 -9.67 20.29 8.03
CA SER A 236 -9.50 20.06 6.59
C SER A 236 -9.05 18.62 6.24
N LEU A 237 -8.81 17.77 7.26
CA LEU A 237 -8.34 16.39 7.10
C LEU A 237 -7.08 16.28 6.21
N GLY A 238 -6.15 17.20 6.39
CA GLY A 238 -4.89 17.19 5.64
C GLY A 238 -4.93 17.99 4.33
N MET A 239 -6.10 18.34 3.84
CA MET A 239 -6.21 19.11 2.60
C MET A 239 -5.54 20.47 2.74
N GLY A 240 -4.58 20.73 1.84
CA GLY A 240 -3.82 21.98 1.80
C GLY A 240 -2.60 22.04 2.72
N TRP A 241 -2.26 20.96 3.47
CA TRP A 241 -1.09 20.95 4.35
C TRP A 241 -0.38 19.60 4.48
N GLN A 242 -0.97 18.49 4.05
CA GLN A 242 -0.25 17.24 3.91
C GLN A 242 0.43 17.14 2.53
N ILE A 243 1.70 16.81 2.51
CA ILE A 243 2.47 16.68 1.25
C ILE A 243 3.17 15.33 1.27
N PRO A 244 2.74 14.36 0.43
CA PRO A 244 3.45 13.08 0.29
C PRO A 244 4.88 13.31 -0.20
N ARG A 245 5.83 12.66 0.45
CA ARG A 245 7.26 12.77 0.16
C ARG A 245 7.90 11.40 0.00
N LEU A 246 9.06 11.39 -0.60
CA LEU A 246 9.94 10.22 -0.57
C LEU A 246 10.57 10.05 0.82
N PRO A 247 10.88 8.82 1.25
CA PRO A 247 11.64 8.56 2.48
C PRO A 247 12.87 9.46 2.63
N GLY A 248 12.96 10.11 3.79
CA GLY A 248 14.02 11.07 4.12
C GLY A 248 13.74 12.51 3.72
N LEU A 249 12.65 12.80 3.02
CA LEU A 249 12.25 14.16 2.65
C LEU A 249 11.05 14.69 3.44
N GLY A 250 10.52 13.91 4.38
CA GLY A 250 9.38 14.27 5.23
C GLY A 250 9.71 14.21 6.71
N GLN A 251 8.72 13.85 7.52
CA GLN A 251 8.79 13.89 8.98
C GLN A 251 8.81 12.51 9.65
N VAL A 252 8.88 11.41 8.90
CA VAL A 252 9.09 10.09 9.46
C VAL A 252 10.53 9.96 9.94
N ASP A 253 10.74 9.66 11.22
CA ASP A 253 12.05 9.25 11.72
C ASP A 253 12.29 7.79 11.34
N TRP A 254 12.95 7.57 10.21
CA TRP A 254 13.17 6.23 9.65
C TRP A 254 14.02 5.36 10.56
N GLY A 255 14.99 5.94 11.28
CA GLY A 255 15.79 5.20 12.25
C GLY A 255 14.95 4.65 13.40
N ARG A 256 14.05 5.48 13.95
CA ARG A 256 13.14 5.06 15.03
C ARG A 256 12.09 4.07 14.55
N PHE A 257 11.47 4.35 13.38
CA PHE A 257 10.43 3.48 12.83
C PHE A 257 10.96 2.08 12.49
N LEU A 258 12.07 1.99 11.72
CA LEU A 258 12.68 0.71 11.36
C LEU A 258 13.27 0.00 12.59
N GLY A 259 13.82 0.76 13.53
CA GLY A 259 14.23 0.21 14.82
C GLY A 259 13.08 -0.37 15.64
N ALA A 260 11.88 0.22 15.57
CA ALA A 260 10.68 -0.35 16.21
C ALA A 260 10.24 -1.64 15.54
N LEU A 261 10.22 -1.69 14.20
CA LEU A 261 9.93 -2.92 13.43
C LEU A 261 10.90 -4.05 13.75
N TYR A 262 12.20 -3.74 13.80
CA TYR A 262 13.23 -4.71 14.17
C TYR A 262 12.99 -5.29 15.56
N ARG A 263 12.77 -4.42 16.57
CA ARG A 263 12.46 -4.85 17.95
C ARG A 263 11.18 -5.66 18.07
N ALA A 264 10.23 -5.42 17.17
CA ALA A 264 8.98 -6.17 17.09
C ALA A 264 9.10 -7.53 16.36
N GLY A 265 10.30 -7.86 15.85
CA GLY A 265 10.58 -9.10 15.12
C GLY A 265 10.09 -9.10 13.67
N TYR A 266 9.80 -7.93 13.10
CA TYR A 266 9.45 -7.83 11.67
C TYR A 266 10.71 -8.02 10.82
N ASP A 267 10.68 -8.99 9.91
CA ASP A 267 11.79 -9.32 9.00
C ASP A 267 11.33 -9.33 7.52
N GLY A 268 10.26 -8.64 7.24
CA GLY A 268 9.69 -8.55 5.90
C GLY A 268 10.32 -7.47 5.02
N VAL A 269 9.55 -6.99 4.05
CA VAL A 269 9.93 -5.94 3.12
C VAL A 269 9.63 -4.56 3.68
N VAL A 270 10.49 -3.60 3.35
CA VAL A 270 10.25 -2.16 3.43
C VAL A 270 10.17 -1.66 1.98
N SER A 271 8.94 -1.51 1.48
CA SER A 271 8.64 -1.24 0.07
C SER A 271 8.46 0.26 -0.16
N VAL A 272 9.36 0.88 -0.91
CA VAL A 272 9.25 2.31 -1.25
C VAL A 272 8.01 2.53 -2.10
N GLU A 273 7.07 3.34 -1.57
CA GLU A 273 5.94 3.86 -2.31
C GLU A 273 6.22 5.30 -2.76
N HIS A 274 6.42 5.48 -4.06
CA HIS A 274 6.78 6.76 -4.63
C HIS A 274 5.53 7.58 -4.99
N GLU A 275 5.22 8.59 -4.17
CA GLU A 275 4.11 9.53 -4.39
C GLU A 275 4.53 11.01 -4.28
N ASP A 276 5.81 11.32 -4.36
CA ASP A 276 6.32 12.70 -4.31
C ASP A 276 6.17 13.39 -5.67
N ARG A 277 5.29 14.40 -5.73
CA ARG A 277 5.00 15.16 -6.95
C ARG A 277 6.21 15.89 -7.53
N SER A 278 7.24 16.14 -6.73
CA SER A 278 8.46 16.79 -7.19
C SER A 278 9.28 15.88 -8.09
N PHE A 279 9.05 14.55 -8.02
CA PHE A 279 9.86 13.53 -8.70
C PHE A 279 9.05 12.64 -9.65
N GLU A 280 7.83 13.01 -10.10
CA GLU A 280 6.99 12.13 -10.92
C GLU A 280 6.79 12.59 -12.38
N LYS A 281 7.35 13.75 -12.77
CA LYS A 281 7.07 14.33 -14.10
C LYS A 281 7.74 13.58 -15.26
N THR A 282 8.94 13.07 -15.03
CA THR A 282 9.71 12.32 -16.03
C THR A 282 10.21 11.01 -15.46
N GLN A 283 10.59 10.06 -16.33
CA GLN A 283 11.15 8.77 -15.92
C GLN A 283 12.42 8.95 -15.08
N GLU A 284 13.31 9.85 -15.48
CA GLU A 284 14.56 10.16 -14.78
C GLU A 284 14.29 10.72 -13.36
N LEU A 285 13.24 11.51 -13.20
CA LEU A 285 12.84 12.01 -11.88
C LEU A 285 12.29 10.89 -11.00
N VAL A 286 11.46 9.99 -11.54
CA VAL A 286 10.97 8.81 -10.81
C VAL A 286 12.14 7.95 -10.33
N GLU A 287 13.09 7.64 -11.23
CA GLU A 287 14.28 6.87 -10.88
C GLU A 287 15.13 7.57 -9.82
N ARG A 288 15.36 8.88 -9.96
CA ARG A 288 16.06 9.68 -8.95
C ARG A 288 15.35 9.66 -7.60
N GLY A 289 14.01 9.70 -7.59
CA GLY A 289 13.22 9.61 -6.38
C GLY A 289 13.45 8.28 -5.65
N PHE A 290 13.42 7.17 -6.37
CA PHE A 290 13.73 5.87 -5.78
C PHE A 290 15.17 5.78 -5.26
N LEU A 291 16.15 6.38 -5.93
CA LEU A 291 17.54 6.42 -5.43
C LEU A 291 17.65 7.19 -4.10
N ILE A 292 16.98 8.34 -3.99
CA ILE A 292 16.93 9.12 -2.75
C ILE A 292 16.31 8.29 -1.62
N ALA A 293 15.17 7.66 -1.87
CA ALA A 293 14.49 6.82 -0.90
C ALA A 293 15.36 5.62 -0.44
N ARG A 294 16.00 4.94 -1.40
CA ARG A 294 16.97 3.87 -1.11
C ARG A 294 18.07 4.35 -0.16
N ASP A 295 18.70 5.47 -0.49
CA ASP A 295 19.85 5.99 0.27
C ASP A 295 19.44 6.44 1.68
N ALA A 296 18.19 6.91 1.85
CA ALA A 296 17.65 7.25 3.15
C ALA A 296 17.35 6.02 4.03
N LEU A 297 16.93 4.90 3.43
CA LEU A 297 16.51 3.69 4.16
C LEU A 297 17.66 2.70 4.40
N ARG A 298 18.58 2.57 3.44
CA ARG A 298 19.64 1.55 3.43
C ARG A 298 20.47 1.47 4.72
N PRO A 299 20.83 2.58 5.38
CA PRO A 299 21.60 2.51 6.64
C PRO A 299 20.92 1.75 7.78
N TYR A 300 19.61 1.55 7.71
CA TYR A 300 18.83 0.90 8.77
C TYR A 300 18.33 -0.50 8.40
N LEU A 301 18.60 -0.97 7.18
CA LEU A 301 18.21 -2.31 6.71
C LEU A 301 19.39 -3.27 6.77
N HIS A 302 19.19 -4.38 7.46
CA HIS A 302 20.23 -5.43 7.70
C HIS A 302 19.69 -6.80 7.29
#